data_34959647944214aa3120099d7a612dca
#
_entry.id   34959647944214aa3120099d7a612dca
#
_cell.length_a   1.000
_cell.length_b   1.000
_cell.length_c   1.000
_cell.angle_alpha   90.00
_cell.angle_beta   90.00
_cell.angle_gamma   90.00
#
_symmetry.space_group_name_H-M   'P 1'
#
loop_
_entity.id
_entity.type
_entity.pdbx_description
1 polymer ?
#
loop_
_entity_poly.entity_id
_entity_poly.type
_entity_poly.pdbx_seq_one_letter_code
_entity_poly.pdbx_strand_id
1 'polypeptide(L)'
;MSALLGILGMLALSSAGFAAGMSFAGVPLTPGATVRAKVPLSDLEKSYVAEGGNAVPTHTVAVLAVPSGFNPKRAYPVLVVFSTSDFKHQNRDDLVNYYRPTALAEGWVLIAGDGPEPANKLDSSGWRAGHTLAALDALNRSFPGSQKWPVACAGYSGGAKRAGLLAPLLAVGGYRVIGLFITGINEDTITEGYRKFRPGSSYQRTPIFLSSGGRDKVATPQQQNAVKNSMQRAGFGNIRHETFPSGHVVKKSHIEAALRWFLGK
;
A
#
# COMPACT_ATOMS: atom_id res chain seq x y z
N MET A 1 18.02 -71.92 36.23
CA MET A 1 16.68 -71.30 36.07
C MET A 1 16.91 -69.82 36.04
N SER A 2 16.96 -69.25 34.82
CA SER A 2 17.25 -67.84 34.57
C SER A 2 15.98 -67.17 34.17
N ALA A 3 15.61 -66.10 34.90
CA ALA A 3 14.46 -65.26 34.61
C ALA A 3 14.86 -64.08 33.65
N LEU A 4 14.26 -64.06 32.47
CA LEU A 4 14.37 -62.93 31.55
C LEU A 4 13.38 -61.84 31.99
N LEU A 5 13.90 -60.65 32.36
CA LEU A 5 13.12 -59.42 32.48
C LEU A 5 13.02 -58.73 31.10
N GLY A 6 11.81 -58.67 30.55
CA GLY A 6 11.52 -57.90 29.35
C GLY A 6 11.26 -56.42 29.72
N ILE A 7 12.08 -55.50 29.20
CA ILE A 7 11.87 -54.04 29.30
C ILE A 7 11.02 -53.63 28.09
N LEU A 8 9.76 -53.28 28.35
CA LEU A 8 8.89 -52.58 27.38
C LEU A 8 9.31 -51.13 27.32
N GLY A 9 10.00 -50.74 26.27
CA GLY A 9 10.28 -49.35 25.95
C GLY A 9 9.03 -48.68 25.40
N MET A 10 8.38 -47.79 26.17
CA MET A 10 7.36 -46.88 25.69
C MET A 10 8.03 -45.80 24.82
N LEU A 11 7.88 -45.92 23.51
CA LEU A 11 8.16 -44.82 22.57
C LEU A 11 7.08 -43.75 22.76
N ALA A 12 7.41 -42.68 23.48
CA ALA A 12 6.62 -41.46 23.50
C ALA A 12 6.76 -40.77 22.13
N LEU A 13 5.77 -40.94 21.28
CA LEU A 13 5.59 -40.12 20.10
C LEU A 13 5.28 -38.69 20.56
N SER A 14 6.31 -37.84 20.64
CA SER A 14 6.11 -36.42 20.76
C SER A 14 5.47 -35.93 19.46
N SER A 15 4.15 -35.71 19.50
CA SER A 15 3.46 -34.91 18.48
C SER A 15 4.01 -33.47 18.58
N ALA A 16 5.02 -33.20 17.76
CA ALA A 16 5.41 -31.82 17.48
C ALA A 16 4.20 -31.13 16.85
N GLY A 17 3.42 -30.46 17.67
CA GLY A 17 2.37 -29.55 17.21
C GLY A 17 3.05 -28.53 16.31
N PHE A 18 2.82 -28.66 15.01
CA PHE A 18 3.16 -27.59 14.06
C PHE A 18 2.42 -26.36 14.55
N ALA A 19 3.11 -25.41 15.18
CA ALA A 19 2.59 -24.08 15.39
C ALA A 19 2.10 -23.60 14.03
N ALA A 20 0.81 -23.33 13.90
CA ALA A 20 0.22 -22.87 12.64
C ALA A 20 1.05 -21.69 12.15
N GLY A 21 1.82 -21.90 11.08
CA GLY A 21 2.76 -20.91 10.56
C GLY A 21 1.99 -19.66 10.15
N MET A 22 2.59 -18.50 10.34
CA MET A 22 2.03 -17.24 9.90
C MET A 22 1.79 -17.28 8.38
N SER A 23 0.64 -16.79 7.92
CA SER A 23 0.30 -16.78 6.50
C SER A 23 -0.43 -15.48 6.11
N PHE A 24 -0.31 -15.11 4.83
CA PHE A 24 -1.09 -14.05 4.20
C PHE A 24 -1.97 -14.66 3.11
N ALA A 25 -3.28 -14.58 3.29
CA ALA A 25 -4.27 -15.18 2.39
C ALA A 25 -3.94 -16.65 2.02
N GLY A 26 -3.53 -17.45 3.01
CA GLY A 26 -3.15 -18.86 2.85
C GLY A 26 -1.73 -19.12 2.33
N VAL A 27 -0.98 -18.09 1.94
CA VAL A 27 0.44 -18.23 1.53
C VAL A 27 1.33 -18.11 2.77
N PRO A 28 2.23 -19.06 3.03
CA PRO A 28 3.18 -18.99 4.15
C PRO A 28 3.96 -17.67 4.13
N LEU A 29 4.07 -17.02 5.30
CA LEU A 29 4.76 -15.76 5.47
C LEU A 29 5.81 -15.90 6.58
N THR A 30 7.01 -15.41 6.32
CA THR A 30 8.07 -15.27 7.32
C THR A 30 8.45 -13.79 7.49
N PRO A 31 8.94 -13.37 8.67
CA PRO A 31 9.48 -12.03 8.85
C PRO A 31 10.53 -11.68 7.78
N GLY A 32 10.48 -10.48 7.22
CA GLY A 32 11.34 -10.02 6.12
C GLY A 32 10.87 -10.43 4.71
N ALA A 33 9.86 -11.30 4.60
CA ALA A 33 9.42 -11.80 3.31
C ALA A 33 8.56 -10.81 2.51
N THR A 34 8.51 -11.05 1.21
CA THR A 34 7.52 -10.51 0.28
C THR A 34 6.77 -11.66 -0.35
N VAL A 35 5.45 -11.68 -0.20
CA VAL A 35 4.60 -12.77 -0.69
C VAL A 35 3.54 -12.24 -1.65
N ARG A 36 3.09 -13.12 -2.55
CA ARG A 36 1.99 -12.87 -3.48
C ARG A 36 0.88 -13.86 -3.21
N ALA A 37 -0.35 -13.39 -3.13
CA ALA A 37 -1.53 -14.22 -2.95
C ALA A 37 -2.63 -13.82 -3.94
N LYS A 38 -3.35 -14.80 -4.45
CA LYS A 38 -4.61 -14.56 -5.16
C LYS A 38 -5.72 -14.44 -4.12
N VAL A 39 -6.43 -13.33 -4.12
CA VAL A 39 -7.52 -13.06 -3.19
C VAL A 39 -8.82 -12.79 -3.97
N PRO A 40 -9.95 -13.37 -3.57
CA PRO A 40 -11.21 -13.13 -4.24
C PRO A 40 -11.64 -11.66 -4.05
N LEU A 41 -12.41 -11.15 -5.01
CA LEU A 41 -13.05 -9.84 -4.93
C LEU A 41 -14.42 -10.00 -4.27
N SER A 42 -14.73 -9.18 -3.28
CA SER A 42 -16.09 -8.98 -2.76
C SER A 42 -16.97 -8.26 -3.79
N ASP A 43 -18.27 -8.22 -3.57
CA ASP A 43 -19.20 -7.55 -4.51
C ASP A 43 -18.97 -6.03 -4.55
N LEU A 44 -18.57 -5.41 -3.42
CA LEU A 44 -18.16 -4.00 -3.40
C LEU A 44 -16.91 -3.76 -4.25
N GLU A 45 -15.90 -4.58 -4.11
CA GLU A 45 -14.65 -4.47 -4.86
C GLU A 45 -14.88 -4.71 -6.36
N LYS A 46 -15.75 -5.68 -6.72
CA LYS A 46 -16.19 -5.91 -8.10
C LYS A 46 -16.89 -4.69 -8.69
N SER A 47 -17.74 -3.99 -7.91
CA SER A 47 -18.41 -2.78 -8.39
C SER A 47 -17.43 -1.68 -8.74
N TYR A 48 -16.36 -1.49 -7.93
CA TYR A 48 -15.28 -0.57 -8.26
C TYR A 48 -14.52 -1.00 -9.51
N VAL A 49 -14.14 -2.27 -9.60
CA VAL A 49 -13.40 -2.81 -10.74
C VAL A 49 -14.19 -2.68 -12.05
N ALA A 50 -15.51 -2.86 -12.02
CA ALA A 50 -16.40 -2.70 -13.17
C ALA A 50 -16.53 -1.23 -13.63
N GLU A 51 -16.16 -0.27 -12.79
CA GLU A 51 -16.23 1.16 -13.14
C GLU A 51 -15.39 1.44 -14.40
N GLY A 52 -15.97 2.09 -15.40
CA GLY A 52 -15.33 2.33 -16.69
C GLY A 52 -15.50 1.20 -17.72
N GLY A 53 -16.39 0.22 -17.46
CA GLY A 53 -16.71 -0.86 -18.42
C GLY A 53 -15.68 -1.99 -18.46
N ASN A 54 -14.88 -2.14 -17.44
CA ASN A 54 -13.93 -3.25 -17.33
C ASN A 54 -14.64 -4.59 -17.09
N ALA A 55 -14.14 -5.66 -17.71
CA ALA A 55 -14.51 -7.02 -17.33
C ALA A 55 -13.98 -7.29 -15.90
N VAL A 56 -14.86 -7.77 -15.02
CA VAL A 56 -14.54 -8.03 -13.62
C VAL A 56 -13.79 -9.36 -13.50
N PRO A 57 -12.53 -9.36 -13.02
CA PRO A 57 -11.79 -10.60 -12.79
C PRO A 57 -12.30 -11.32 -11.54
N THR A 58 -12.00 -12.60 -11.42
CA THR A 58 -12.39 -13.41 -10.27
C THR A 58 -11.56 -13.12 -9.01
N HIS A 59 -10.38 -12.55 -9.18
CA HIS A 59 -9.43 -12.34 -8.10
C HIS A 59 -8.50 -11.14 -8.33
N THR A 60 -7.96 -10.64 -7.24
CA THR A 60 -6.83 -9.71 -7.17
C THR A 60 -5.55 -10.51 -6.89
N VAL A 61 -4.42 -10.06 -7.41
CA VAL A 61 -3.10 -10.46 -6.94
C VAL A 61 -2.66 -9.44 -5.89
N ALA A 62 -2.77 -9.82 -4.62
CA ALA A 62 -2.27 -9.01 -3.52
C ALA A 62 -0.79 -9.32 -3.25
N VAL A 63 0.02 -8.27 -3.05
CA VAL A 63 1.43 -8.39 -2.65
C VAL A 63 1.60 -7.74 -1.30
N LEU A 64 2.16 -8.50 -0.36
CA LEU A 64 2.48 -8.05 0.99
C LEU A 64 4.00 -8.19 1.21
N ALA A 65 4.63 -7.11 1.71
CA ALA A 65 5.99 -7.16 2.19
C ALA A 65 6.02 -6.74 3.67
N VAL A 66 6.72 -7.52 4.50
CA VAL A 66 6.79 -7.29 5.96
C VAL A 66 8.24 -7.14 6.42
N PRO A 67 8.53 -6.31 7.45
CA PRO A 67 9.87 -6.12 7.98
C PRO A 67 10.41 -7.39 8.64
N SER A 68 11.74 -7.50 8.80
CA SER A 68 12.41 -8.66 9.41
C SER A 68 12.00 -8.95 10.85
N GLY A 69 11.54 -7.91 11.59
CA GLY A 69 10.98 -8.07 12.95
C GLY A 69 9.45 -8.18 12.99
N PHE A 70 8.80 -8.56 11.89
CA PHE A 70 7.35 -8.62 11.83
C PHE A 70 6.77 -9.63 12.82
N ASN A 71 5.83 -9.15 13.64
CA ASN A 71 5.06 -9.95 14.57
C ASN A 71 3.57 -9.56 14.45
N PRO A 72 2.68 -10.45 13.99
CA PRO A 72 1.29 -10.12 13.70
C PRO A 72 0.47 -9.68 14.94
N LYS A 73 1.01 -9.88 16.15
CA LYS A 73 0.39 -9.39 17.40
C LYS A 73 0.68 -7.91 17.69
N ARG A 74 1.49 -7.25 16.86
CA ARG A 74 1.82 -5.82 16.98
C ARG A 74 1.16 -5.02 15.87
N ALA A 75 0.88 -3.76 16.14
CA ALA A 75 0.45 -2.81 15.10
C ALA A 75 1.66 -2.30 14.29
N TYR A 76 1.46 -2.16 12.98
CA TYR A 76 2.46 -1.63 12.05
C TYR A 76 1.87 -0.50 11.21
N PRO A 77 2.65 0.50 10.85
CA PRO A 77 2.25 1.40 9.77
C PRO A 77 2.27 0.64 8.44
N VAL A 78 1.27 0.90 7.60
CA VAL A 78 1.09 0.26 6.31
C VAL A 78 1.29 1.27 5.20
N LEU A 79 2.15 0.98 4.24
CA LEU A 79 2.33 1.76 3.02
C LEU A 79 1.56 1.09 1.87
N VAL A 80 0.49 1.73 1.42
CA VAL A 80 -0.26 1.34 0.22
C VAL A 80 0.39 1.98 -0.98
N VAL A 81 0.82 1.17 -1.95
CA VAL A 81 1.57 1.65 -3.11
C VAL A 81 0.71 1.65 -4.36
N PHE A 82 0.75 2.76 -5.08
CA PHE A 82 0.08 2.97 -6.35
C PHE A 82 1.09 3.22 -7.46
N SER A 83 0.86 2.59 -8.60
CA SER A 83 1.65 2.77 -9.82
C SER A 83 0.94 3.64 -10.85
N THR A 84 1.66 4.00 -11.90
CA THR A 84 1.12 4.77 -13.02
C THR A 84 0.02 4.02 -13.77
N SER A 85 -0.82 4.75 -14.48
CA SER A 85 -2.04 4.25 -15.12
C SER A 85 -1.79 3.68 -16.52
N ASP A 86 -0.82 2.82 -16.64
CA ASP A 86 -0.75 1.94 -17.80
C ASP A 86 -0.56 0.50 -17.30
N PHE A 87 -1.16 -0.47 -17.95
CA PHE A 87 -1.09 -1.87 -17.52
C PHE A 87 0.31 -2.48 -17.60
N LYS A 88 1.28 -1.76 -18.13
CA LYS A 88 2.69 -2.14 -18.12
C LYS A 88 3.31 -1.94 -16.74
N HIS A 89 2.75 -1.02 -15.94
CA HIS A 89 3.21 -0.69 -14.60
C HIS A 89 2.19 -1.21 -13.57
N GLN A 90 2.57 -2.21 -12.83
CA GLN A 90 1.75 -2.77 -11.77
C GLN A 90 2.13 -2.15 -10.43
N ASN A 91 1.15 -1.98 -9.52
CA ASN A 91 1.40 -1.46 -8.16
C ASN A 91 2.49 -2.27 -7.43
N ARG A 92 2.50 -3.60 -7.63
CA ARG A 92 3.50 -4.50 -7.04
C ARG A 92 4.92 -4.23 -7.52
N ASP A 93 5.09 -3.80 -8.78
CA ASP A 93 6.41 -3.53 -9.34
C ASP A 93 7.00 -2.26 -8.74
N ASP A 94 6.19 -1.21 -8.59
CA ASP A 94 6.59 0.01 -7.89
C ASP A 94 6.85 -0.27 -6.41
N LEU A 95 6.02 -1.09 -5.75
CA LEU A 95 6.24 -1.53 -4.37
C LEU A 95 7.64 -2.14 -4.22
N VAL A 96 8.02 -3.09 -5.07
CA VAL A 96 9.30 -3.81 -5.00
C VAL A 96 10.47 -2.91 -5.38
N ASN A 97 10.33 -2.14 -6.49
CA ASN A 97 11.44 -1.44 -7.10
C ASN A 97 11.77 -0.11 -6.41
N TYR A 98 10.76 0.61 -5.91
CA TYR A 98 10.97 1.95 -5.35
C TYR A 98 10.86 1.99 -3.82
N TYR A 99 9.87 1.33 -3.23
CA TYR A 99 9.49 1.60 -1.84
C TYR A 99 10.00 0.55 -0.86
N ARG A 100 10.03 -0.74 -1.23
CA ARG A 100 10.27 -1.86 -0.33
C ARG A 100 11.53 -1.73 0.52
N PRO A 101 12.73 -1.49 -0.05
CA PRO A 101 13.95 -1.48 0.78
C PRO A 101 13.89 -0.45 1.89
N THR A 102 13.46 0.79 1.56
CA THR A 102 13.40 1.90 2.51
C THR A 102 12.29 1.71 3.53
N ALA A 103 11.10 1.32 3.09
CA ALA A 103 9.96 1.19 4.00
C ALA A 103 10.12 0.01 4.97
N LEU A 104 10.68 -1.11 4.53
CA LEU A 104 10.97 -2.24 5.44
C LEU A 104 12.04 -1.87 6.47
N ALA A 105 13.08 -1.11 6.09
CA ALA A 105 14.10 -0.62 7.01
C ALA A 105 13.51 0.32 8.08
N GLU A 106 12.49 1.11 7.74
CA GLU A 106 11.75 1.98 8.66
C GLU A 106 10.65 1.24 9.44
N GLY A 107 10.54 -0.08 9.31
CA GLY A 107 9.59 -0.92 10.04
C GLY A 107 8.16 -0.88 9.52
N TRP A 108 7.95 -0.43 8.27
CA TRP A 108 6.64 -0.41 7.64
C TRP A 108 6.29 -1.74 6.98
N VAL A 109 5.04 -2.08 6.97
CA VAL A 109 4.44 -3.10 6.10
C VAL A 109 4.05 -2.43 4.80
N LEU A 110 4.27 -3.09 3.65
CA LEU A 110 3.85 -2.59 2.34
C LEU A 110 2.80 -3.51 1.74
N ILE A 111 1.83 -2.91 1.08
CA ILE A 111 0.78 -3.65 0.39
C ILE A 111 0.46 -3.03 -0.97
N ALA A 112 0.17 -3.89 -1.93
CA ALA A 112 -0.31 -3.54 -3.27
C ALA A 112 -1.32 -4.58 -3.75
N GLY A 113 -2.31 -4.14 -4.51
CA GLY A 113 -3.29 -5.00 -5.18
C GLY A 113 -3.31 -4.71 -6.67
N ASP A 114 -3.22 -5.77 -7.49
CA ASP A 114 -3.24 -5.68 -8.95
C ASP A 114 -4.21 -6.70 -9.56
N GLY A 115 -4.93 -6.28 -10.60
CA GLY A 115 -5.71 -7.17 -11.45
C GLY A 115 -4.92 -7.68 -12.65
N PRO A 116 -5.47 -8.65 -13.40
CA PRO A 116 -5.03 -8.94 -14.74
C PRO A 116 -5.27 -7.71 -15.64
N GLU A 117 -4.55 -7.62 -16.74
CA GLU A 117 -4.80 -6.55 -17.73
C GLU A 117 -6.24 -6.70 -18.27
N PRO A 118 -7.11 -5.67 -18.16
CA PRO A 118 -8.45 -5.75 -18.72
C PRO A 118 -8.41 -5.78 -20.26
N ALA A 119 -9.33 -6.52 -20.86
CA ALA A 119 -9.39 -6.69 -22.31
C ALA A 119 -9.53 -5.36 -23.07
N ASN A 120 -10.22 -4.38 -22.49
CA ASN A 120 -10.39 -3.02 -23.04
C ASN A 120 -9.23 -2.07 -22.71
N LYS A 121 -8.21 -2.52 -21.97
CA LYS A 121 -7.04 -1.74 -21.54
C LYS A 121 -7.38 -0.45 -20.80
N LEU A 122 -8.54 -0.38 -20.16
CA LEU A 122 -8.96 0.77 -19.36
C LEU A 122 -8.46 0.66 -17.91
N ASP A 123 -7.38 1.35 -17.60
CA ASP A 123 -6.88 1.51 -16.23
C ASP A 123 -7.64 2.65 -15.53
N SER A 124 -8.86 2.37 -15.10
CA SER A 124 -9.68 3.32 -14.37
C SER A 124 -9.26 3.47 -12.90
N SER A 125 -9.66 4.55 -12.25
CA SER A 125 -9.47 4.72 -10.81
C SER A 125 -10.25 3.69 -10.01
N GLY A 126 -11.43 3.29 -10.48
CA GLY A 126 -12.22 2.21 -9.89
C GLY A 126 -11.51 0.86 -9.98
N TRP A 127 -10.91 0.53 -11.12
CA TRP A 127 -10.07 -0.66 -11.26
C TRP A 127 -9.00 -0.73 -10.15
N ARG A 128 -8.21 0.34 -9.99
CA ARG A 128 -7.17 0.40 -8.95
C ARG A 128 -7.75 0.38 -7.55
N ALA A 129 -8.87 1.05 -7.32
CA ALA A 129 -9.56 1.06 -6.02
C ALA A 129 -9.99 -0.35 -5.60
N GLY A 130 -10.71 -1.08 -6.46
CA GLY A 130 -11.21 -2.42 -6.15
C GLY A 130 -10.07 -3.38 -5.81
N HIS A 131 -9.01 -3.41 -6.61
CA HIS A 131 -7.86 -4.27 -6.34
C HIS A 131 -7.09 -3.88 -5.06
N THR A 132 -6.98 -2.59 -4.77
CA THR A 132 -6.35 -2.10 -3.52
C THR A 132 -7.16 -2.48 -2.29
N LEU A 133 -8.49 -2.30 -2.34
CA LEU A 133 -9.39 -2.69 -1.25
C LEU A 133 -9.34 -4.20 -0.99
N ALA A 134 -9.37 -5.03 -2.04
CA ALA A 134 -9.24 -6.48 -1.91
C ALA A 134 -7.93 -6.91 -1.23
N ALA A 135 -6.82 -6.24 -1.57
CA ALA A 135 -5.53 -6.50 -0.92
C ALA A 135 -5.56 -6.11 0.58
N LEU A 136 -6.14 -4.95 0.92
CA LEU A 136 -6.30 -4.51 2.30
C LEU A 136 -7.25 -5.42 3.09
N ASP A 137 -8.33 -5.88 2.49
CA ASP A 137 -9.24 -6.84 3.12
C ASP A 137 -8.57 -8.20 3.36
N ALA A 138 -7.71 -8.64 2.44
CA ALA A 138 -6.89 -9.83 2.65
C ALA A 138 -5.91 -9.65 3.81
N LEU A 139 -5.32 -8.46 3.97
CA LEU A 139 -4.49 -8.12 5.13
C LEU A 139 -5.31 -8.22 6.43
N ASN A 140 -6.51 -7.63 6.45
CA ASN A 140 -7.38 -7.62 7.62
C ASN A 140 -7.84 -9.03 8.01
N ARG A 141 -8.15 -9.89 7.04
CA ARG A 141 -8.50 -11.30 7.30
C ARG A 141 -7.30 -12.12 7.79
N SER A 142 -6.10 -11.85 7.26
CA SER A 142 -4.89 -12.58 7.65
C SER A 142 -4.38 -12.16 9.03
N PHE A 143 -4.55 -10.88 9.39
CA PHE A 143 -4.10 -10.30 10.66
C PHE A 143 -5.24 -9.49 11.31
N PRO A 144 -6.15 -10.15 12.05
CA PRO A 144 -7.27 -9.48 12.69
C PRO A 144 -6.81 -8.29 13.53
N GLY A 145 -7.46 -7.14 13.32
CA GLY A 145 -7.09 -5.86 13.96
C GLY A 145 -6.20 -4.96 13.07
N SER A 146 -5.68 -5.45 11.95
CA SER A 146 -4.85 -4.62 11.05
C SER A 146 -5.63 -3.48 10.38
N GLN A 147 -6.94 -3.53 10.32
CA GLN A 147 -7.78 -2.40 9.89
C GLN A 147 -7.60 -1.14 10.75
N LYS A 148 -7.06 -1.30 11.98
CA LYS A 148 -6.72 -0.18 12.89
C LYS A 148 -5.29 0.31 12.71
N TRP A 149 -4.48 -0.38 11.91
CA TRP A 149 -3.11 0.05 11.66
C TRP A 149 -3.12 1.36 10.87
N PRO A 150 -2.18 2.28 11.18
CA PRO A 150 -2.09 3.51 10.41
C PRO A 150 -1.66 3.24 8.97
N VAL A 151 -2.29 3.93 8.03
CA VAL A 151 -2.06 3.75 6.60
C VAL A 151 -1.47 5.03 6.01
N ALA A 152 -0.42 4.92 5.20
CA ALA A 152 0.00 5.97 4.29
C ALA A 152 -0.12 5.47 2.85
N CYS A 153 -0.35 6.40 1.91
CA CYS A 153 -0.39 6.11 0.49
C CYS A 153 0.85 6.68 -0.20
N ALA A 154 1.42 5.91 -1.12
CA ALA A 154 2.58 6.35 -1.89
C ALA A 154 2.38 6.13 -3.38
N GLY A 155 2.89 7.07 -4.18
CA GLY A 155 2.87 6.95 -5.62
C GLY A 155 3.87 7.83 -6.34
N TYR A 156 4.25 7.38 -7.53
CA TYR A 156 5.15 8.06 -8.45
C TYR A 156 4.43 8.33 -9.77
N SER A 157 4.57 9.54 -10.33
CA SER A 157 3.98 9.91 -11.62
C SER A 157 2.45 9.69 -11.64
N GLY A 158 1.92 8.87 -12.54
CA GLY A 158 0.51 8.46 -12.52
C GLY A 158 0.11 7.78 -11.21
N GLY A 159 1.02 7.06 -10.55
CA GLY A 159 0.80 6.50 -9.23
C GLY A 159 0.60 7.56 -8.14
N ALA A 160 1.29 8.70 -8.25
CA ALA A 160 1.08 9.85 -7.38
C ALA A 160 -0.35 10.40 -7.50
N LYS A 161 -0.86 10.50 -8.73
CA LYS A 161 -2.26 10.88 -8.98
C LYS A 161 -3.23 9.88 -8.37
N ARG A 162 -2.96 8.57 -8.53
CA ARG A 162 -3.79 7.50 -7.94
C ARG A 162 -3.77 7.53 -6.42
N ALA A 163 -2.59 7.67 -5.80
CA ALA A 163 -2.47 7.80 -4.36
C ALA A 163 -3.26 9.01 -3.84
N GLY A 164 -3.14 10.16 -4.51
CA GLY A 164 -3.89 11.37 -4.15
C GLY A 164 -5.40 11.21 -4.26
N LEU A 165 -5.87 10.59 -5.35
CA LEU A 165 -7.30 10.38 -5.59
C LEU A 165 -7.90 9.34 -4.63
N LEU A 166 -7.20 8.23 -4.34
CA LEU A 166 -7.76 7.07 -3.62
C LEU A 166 -7.52 7.09 -2.11
N ALA A 167 -6.55 7.85 -1.60
CA ALA A 167 -6.33 7.96 -0.16
C ALA A 167 -7.56 8.49 0.61
N PRO A 168 -8.34 9.49 0.10
CA PRO A 168 -9.59 9.90 0.72
C PRO A 168 -10.65 8.79 0.75
N LEU A 169 -10.70 7.91 -0.26
CA LEU A 169 -11.59 6.74 -0.26
C LEU A 169 -11.24 5.79 0.89
N LEU A 170 -9.95 5.52 1.13
CA LEU A 170 -9.53 4.71 2.27
C LEU A 170 -9.95 5.34 3.60
N ALA A 171 -9.83 6.66 3.74
CA ALA A 171 -10.27 7.37 4.95
C ALA A 171 -11.78 7.23 5.19
N VAL A 172 -12.62 7.32 4.14
CA VAL A 172 -14.06 7.06 4.22
C VAL A 172 -14.34 5.59 4.57
N GLY A 173 -13.54 4.67 4.07
CA GLY A 173 -13.59 3.24 4.40
C GLY A 173 -13.11 2.90 5.82
N GLY A 174 -12.84 3.91 6.66
CA GLY A 174 -12.47 3.72 8.06
C GLY A 174 -10.99 3.49 8.34
N TYR A 175 -10.13 3.55 7.32
CA TYR A 175 -8.68 3.48 7.53
C TYR A 175 -8.15 4.81 8.08
N ARG A 176 -7.25 4.73 9.06
CA ARG A 176 -6.55 5.89 9.60
C ARG A 176 -5.41 6.31 8.66
N VAL A 177 -5.71 7.20 7.70
CA VAL A 177 -4.71 7.73 6.76
C VAL A 177 -3.83 8.76 7.49
N ILE A 178 -2.53 8.45 7.63
CA ILE A 178 -1.53 9.26 8.36
C ILE A 178 -0.56 9.99 7.46
N GLY A 179 -0.58 9.77 6.15
CA GLY A 179 0.31 10.47 5.24
C GLY A 179 0.15 10.09 3.78
N LEU A 180 0.58 11.00 2.90
CA LEU A 180 0.71 10.77 1.46
C LEU A 180 2.14 11.12 1.03
N PHE A 181 2.85 10.14 0.42
CA PHE A 181 4.10 10.38 -0.28
C PHE A 181 3.84 10.48 -1.78
N ILE A 182 3.97 11.67 -2.32
CA ILE A 182 3.60 12.02 -3.70
C ILE A 182 4.84 12.53 -4.43
N THR A 183 5.25 11.86 -5.51
CA THR A 183 6.41 12.30 -6.29
C THR A 183 6.13 12.35 -7.78
N GLY A 184 6.62 13.40 -8.44
CA GLY A 184 6.43 13.61 -9.89
C GLY A 184 4.97 13.82 -10.29
N ILE A 185 4.20 14.55 -9.50
CA ILE A 185 2.79 14.86 -9.76
C ILE A 185 2.67 16.19 -10.52
N ASN A 186 1.78 16.26 -11.52
CA ASN A 186 1.52 17.46 -12.31
C ASN A 186 0.05 17.90 -12.30
N GLU A 187 -0.80 17.26 -11.45
CA GLU A 187 -2.23 17.47 -11.35
C GLU A 187 -2.70 17.25 -9.91
N ASP A 188 -3.57 18.14 -9.38
CA ASP A 188 -4.05 18.06 -7.99
C ASP A 188 -5.22 17.07 -7.84
N THR A 189 -4.89 15.79 -7.86
CA THR A 189 -5.86 14.71 -7.62
C THR A 189 -6.17 14.51 -6.13
N ILE A 190 -5.39 15.11 -5.23
CA ILE A 190 -5.63 15.06 -3.79
C ILE A 190 -6.90 15.86 -3.44
N THR A 191 -6.98 17.09 -3.93
CA THR A 191 -8.18 17.93 -3.79
C THR A 191 -9.38 17.32 -4.52
N GLU A 192 -9.17 16.73 -5.70
CA GLU A 192 -10.21 16.02 -6.44
C GLU A 192 -10.77 14.85 -5.61
N GLY A 193 -9.92 13.98 -5.09
CA GLY A 193 -10.33 12.85 -4.24
C GLY A 193 -11.04 13.31 -2.96
N TYR A 194 -10.54 14.37 -2.33
CA TYR A 194 -11.19 14.96 -1.16
C TYR A 194 -12.62 15.43 -1.46
N ARG A 195 -12.82 16.12 -2.58
CA ARG A 195 -14.15 16.58 -3.00
C ARG A 195 -15.07 15.44 -3.41
N LYS A 196 -14.53 14.43 -4.10
CA LYS A 196 -15.27 13.24 -4.56
C LYS A 196 -15.76 12.40 -3.39
N PHE A 197 -14.88 12.04 -2.45
CA PHE A 197 -15.16 11.07 -1.39
C PHE A 197 -15.56 11.69 -0.05
N ARG A 198 -15.31 12.98 0.17
CA ARG A 198 -15.75 13.76 1.36
C ARG A 198 -15.40 13.09 2.71
N PRO A 199 -14.13 12.79 2.99
CA PRO A 199 -13.70 12.13 4.23
C PRO A 199 -13.82 12.99 5.50
N GLY A 200 -14.33 14.22 5.37
CA GLY A 200 -14.43 15.17 6.47
C GLY A 200 -13.23 16.12 6.58
N SER A 201 -13.42 17.25 7.25
CA SER A 201 -12.41 18.33 7.34
C SER A 201 -11.12 17.92 8.07
N SER A 202 -11.18 16.90 8.95
CA SER A 202 -9.99 16.38 9.61
C SER A 202 -8.96 15.81 8.63
N TYR A 203 -9.39 15.33 7.48
CA TYR A 203 -8.52 14.81 6.44
C TYR A 203 -7.58 15.87 5.85
N GLN A 204 -7.98 17.14 5.81
CA GLN A 204 -7.14 18.25 5.35
C GLN A 204 -5.88 18.48 6.21
N ARG A 205 -5.81 17.89 7.41
CA ARG A 205 -4.62 17.91 8.27
C ARG A 205 -3.68 16.73 8.02
N THR A 206 -4.03 15.81 7.12
CA THR A 206 -3.15 14.68 6.77
C THR A 206 -1.83 15.20 6.22
N PRO A 207 -0.68 14.73 6.73
CA PRO A 207 0.63 15.06 6.21
C PRO A 207 0.78 14.66 4.73
N ILE A 208 1.22 15.59 3.89
CA ILE A 208 1.47 15.37 2.46
C ILE A 208 2.91 15.73 2.14
N PHE A 209 3.73 14.72 1.80
CA PHE A 209 5.10 14.94 1.37
C PHE A 209 5.17 14.96 -0.16
N LEU A 210 5.44 16.13 -0.73
CA LEU A 210 5.70 16.30 -2.16
C LEU A 210 7.20 16.21 -2.42
N SER A 211 7.60 15.27 -3.27
CA SER A 211 8.98 15.09 -3.70
C SER A 211 9.11 15.49 -5.18
N SER A 212 9.91 16.50 -5.47
CA SER A 212 9.98 17.11 -6.80
C SER A 212 11.39 17.11 -7.38
N GLY A 213 11.54 16.57 -8.59
CA GLY A 213 12.76 16.74 -9.37
C GLY A 213 12.86 18.17 -9.91
N GLY A 214 13.93 18.89 -9.58
CA GLY A 214 14.12 20.29 -10.03
C GLY A 214 14.38 20.42 -11.54
N ARG A 215 14.67 19.31 -12.24
CA ARG A 215 14.85 19.22 -13.68
C ARG A 215 13.85 18.27 -14.35
N ASP A 216 12.72 18.01 -13.66
CA ASP A 216 11.66 17.16 -14.19
C ASP A 216 10.98 17.82 -15.39
N LYS A 217 10.94 17.12 -16.53
CA LYS A 217 10.32 17.58 -17.77
C LYS A 217 8.92 16.99 -17.99
N VAL A 218 8.51 16.00 -17.19
CA VAL A 218 7.22 15.32 -17.27
C VAL A 218 6.22 15.98 -16.29
N ALA A 219 6.65 16.13 -15.03
CA ALA A 219 5.95 16.92 -14.04
C ALA A 219 6.86 18.10 -13.66
N THR A 220 6.74 19.19 -14.39
CA THR A 220 7.66 20.33 -14.25
C THR A 220 7.60 20.94 -12.85
N PRO A 221 8.69 21.57 -12.37
CA PRO A 221 8.66 22.27 -11.07
C PRO A 221 7.51 23.27 -10.94
N GLN A 222 7.15 23.96 -12.04
CA GLN A 222 6.01 24.87 -12.08
C GLN A 222 4.69 24.15 -11.85
N GLN A 223 4.48 22.99 -12.49
CA GLN A 223 3.27 22.18 -12.30
C GLN A 223 3.20 21.63 -10.86
N GLN A 224 4.29 21.15 -10.31
CA GLN A 224 4.34 20.62 -8.94
C GLN A 224 4.06 21.74 -7.90
N ASN A 225 4.57 22.95 -8.12
CA ASN A 225 4.22 24.12 -7.32
C ASN A 225 2.75 24.50 -7.47
N ALA A 226 2.18 24.42 -8.68
CA ALA A 226 0.76 24.67 -8.90
C ALA A 226 -0.12 23.66 -8.14
N VAL A 227 0.27 22.37 -8.11
CA VAL A 227 -0.41 21.32 -7.31
C VAL A 227 -0.38 21.69 -5.82
N LYS A 228 0.80 22.01 -5.27
CA LYS A 228 0.92 22.46 -3.88
C LYS A 228 -0.01 23.64 -3.57
N ASN A 229 0.04 24.67 -4.39
CA ASN A 229 -0.77 25.88 -4.20
C ASN A 229 -2.29 25.59 -4.31
N SER A 230 -2.68 24.65 -5.19
CA SER A 230 -4.07 24.19 -5.32
C SER A 230 -4.54 23.50 -4.05
N MET A 231 -3.76 22.56 -3.50
CA MET A 231 -4.07 21.90 -2.23
C MET A 231 -4.18 22.91 -1.08
N GLN A 232 -3.26 23.88 -1.00
CA GLN A 232 -3.32 24.91 0.05
C GLN A 232 -4.60 25.74 -0.04
N ARG A 233 -5.02 26.15 -1.24
CA ARG A 233 -6.32 26.84 -1.45
C ARG A 233 -7.52 25.96 -1.08
N ALA A 234 -7.39 24.65 -1.18
CA ALA A 234 -8.41 23.70 -0.77
C ALA A 234 -8.39 23.39 0.75
N GLY A 235 -7.52 24.04 1.52
CA GLY A 235 -7.45 23.92 2.98
C GLY A 235 -6.47 22.88 3.52
N PHE A 236 -5.66 22.24 2.66
CA PHE A 236 -4.58 21.36 3.13
C PHE A 236 -3.43 22.21 3.67
N GLY A 237 -3.19 22.15 4.99
CA GLY A 237 -2.17 22.95 5.67
C GLY A 237 -0.87 22.22 5.99
N ASN A 238 -0.88 20.88 5.96
CA ASN A 238 0.26 20.08 6.39
C ASN A 238 1.02 19.50 5.19
N ILE A 239 1.67 20.36 4.40
CA ILE A 239 2.36 20.01 3.17
C ILE A 239 3.86 20.32 3.33
N ARG A 240 4.69 19.27 3.23
CA ARG A 240 6.15 19.37 3.10
C ARG A 240 6.52 19.17 1.63
N HIS A 241 7.14 20.17 1.02
CA HIS A 241 7.57 20.12 -0.37
C HIS A 241 9.09 20.20 -0.44
N GLU A 242 9.72 19.13 -0.91
CA GLU A 242 11.17 19.06 -1.09
C GLU A 242 11.53 18.85 -2.57
N THR A 243 12.54 19.59 -3.02
CA THR A 243 13.09 19.48 -4.37
C THR A 243 14.50 18.88 -4.33
N PHE A 244 14.90 18.25 -5.43
CA PHE A 244 16.25 17.70 -5.59
C PHE A 244 16.73 17.85 -7.05
N PRO A 245 18.06 17.92 -7.30
CA PRO A 245 18.61 18.28 -8.61
C PRO A 245 18.58 17.10 -9.60
N SER A 246 17.41 16.55 -9.89
CA SER A 246 17.20 15.45 -10.85
C SER A 246 15.94 15.66 -11.68
N GLY A 247 15.69 14.73 -12.61
CA GLY A 247 14.49 14.68 -13.45
C GLY A 247 13.33 13.91 -12.81
N HIS A 248 12.56 13.21 -13.66
CA HIS A 248 11.36 12.43 -13.28
C HIS A 248 11.76 11.09 -12.67
N VAL A 249 12.09 11.07 -11.37
CA VAL A 249 12.55 9.87 -10.64
C VAL A 249 12.10 9.91 -9.17
N VAL A 250 12.11 8.74 -8.53
CA VAL A 250 11.86 8.59 -7.09
C VAL A 250 13.16 8.75 -6.32
N LYS A 251 13.19 9.62 -5.29
CA LYS A 251 14.35 9.81 -4.41
C LYS A 251 14.18 9.04 -3.11
N LYS A 252 15.03 8.03 -2.88
CA LYS A 252 14.95 7.14 -1.70
C LYS A 252 15.00 7.89 -0.37
N SER A 253 15.89 8.88 -0.22
CA SER A 253 15.97 9.66 1.03
C SER A 253 14.72 10.49 1.32
N HIS A 254 13.93 10.85 0.29
CA HIS A 254 12.65 11.52 0.48
C HIS A 254 11.57 10.54 0.93
N ILE A 255 11.61 9.26 0.48
CA ILE A 255 10.74 8.20 1.03
C ILE A 255 11.01 8.07 2.53
N GLU A 256 12.29 7.90 2.92
CA GLU A 256 12.69 7.77 4.32
C GLU A 256 12.20 8.95 5.17
N ALA A 257 12.50 10.17 4.72
CA ALA A 257 12.07 11.39 5.41
C ALA A 257 10.55 11.50 5.56
N ALA A 258 9.80 11.13 4.52
CA ALA A 258 8.33 11.12 4.57
C ALA A 258 7.80 10.09 5.57
N LEU A 259 8.29 8.85 5.52
CA LEU A 259 7.82 7.77 6.40
C LEU A 259 8.10 8.06 7.88
N ARG A 260 9.27 8.64 8.20
CA ARG A 260 9.57 9.10 9.54
C ARG A 260 8.66 10.24 9.97
N TRP A 261 8.49 11.24 9.11
CA TRP A 261 7.63 12.39 9.41
C TRP A 261 6.16 11.99 9.65
N PHE A 262 5.62 11.03 8.90
CA PHE A 262 4.26 10.54 9.12
C PHE A 262 4.07 9.86 10.50
N LEU A 263 5.16 9.40 11.11
CA LEU A 263 5.18 8.81 12.45
C LEU A 263 5.58 9.80 13.56
N GLY A 264 5.81 11.08 13.21
CA GLY A 264 6.25 12.10 14.15
C GLY A 264 7.71 11.95 14.62
N LYS A 265 8.59 11.39 13.78
CA LYS A 265 10.01 11.14 14.04
C LYS A 265 10.90 12.13 13.28
#